data_a5f2a97a838098a1acb3fc3b6085525d
#
_entry.id   a5f2a97a838098a1acb3fc3b6085525d
#
_cell.length_a   1.000
_cell.length_b   1.000
_cell.length_c   1.000
_cell.angle_alpha   90.00
_cell.angle_beta   90.00
_cell.angle_gamma   90.00
#
_symmetry.space_group_name_H-M   'P 1'
#
loop_
_entity.id
_entity.type
_entity.pdbx_description
1 polymer ?
#
loop_
_entity_poly.entity_id
_entity_poly.type
_entity_poly.pdbx_seq_one_letter_code
_entity_poly.pdbx_strand_id
1 'polypeptide(L)'
;MSPQGALHLRFSDNHDEKRAIGYFGERGALAASTLMFTLDGVPLLYNGMEAGDATESGAPALFERLPVFWKTSERRPEFKRFYNQIISMRHKYNVLRQGSVEWISNSDEDRIVSFVRRDGYEEILVAINLSNRSFRGTVEAGAGSEFSEITPDIYADSFEKTDQERKGSVTKSALPAVSLDAWGFRLFHRSLR
;
A
#
# COMPACT_ATOMS: atom_id res chain seq x y z
N MET A 1 15.08 8.31 -20.97
CA MET A 1 15.18 6.85 -20.71
C MET A 1 16.09 6.64 -19.52
N SER A 2 15.67 5.89 -18.51
CA SER A 2 16.56 5.54 -17.39
C SER A 2 17.67 4.58 -17.87
N PRO A 3 18.89 4.66 -17.31
CA PRO A 3 19.94 3.70 -17.60
C PRO A 3 19.49 2.26 -17.30
N GLN A 4 20.03 1.29 -18.03
CA GLN A 4 19.73 -0.11 -17.78
C GLN A 4 20.15 -0.49 -16.34
N GLY A 5 19.25 -1.10 -15.59
CA GLY A 5 19.47 -1.46 -14.18
C GLY A 5 19.24 -0.34 -13.15
N ALA A 6 18.85 0.85 -13.58
CA ALA A 6 18.48 1.92 -12.67
C ALA A 6 17.18 1.60 -11.92
N LEU A 7 17.18 1.83 -10.62
CA LEU A 7 15.98 1.70 -9.78
C LEU A 7 15.34 3.08 -9.58
N HIS A 8 14.02 3.11 -9.63
CA HIS A 8 13.26 4.32 -9.30
C HIS A 8 13.17 4.50 -7.79
N LEU A 9 13.46 5.71 -7.28
CA LEU A 9 13.09 6.08 -5.93
C LEU A 9 11.59 6.39 -5.91
N ARG A 10 10.86 5.72 -5.03
CA ARG A 10 9.42 5.90 -4.84
C ARG A 10 9.16 6.62 -3.53
N PHE A 11 8.41 7.71 -3.57
CA PHE A 11 8.03 8.46 -2.37
C PHE A 11 6.64 9.07 -2.55
N SER A 12 5.96 9.28 -1.44
CA SER A 12 4.75 10.10 -1.32
C SER A 12 5.06 11.43 -0.64
N ASP A 13 6.11 11.45 0.17
CA ASP A 13 6.57 12.58 0.97
C ASP A 13 8.09 12.75 0.80
N ASN A 14 8.53 13.97 0.77
CA ASN A 14 9.93 14.36 0.91
C ASN A 14 10.05 15.77 1.50
N HIS A 15 11.25 16.35 1.52
CA HIS A 15 11.49 17.68 2.07
C HIS A 15 11.00 18.83 1.19
N ASP A 16 10.73 18.57 -0.09
CA ASP A 16 10.27 19.56 -1.07
C ASP A 16 8.75 19.57 -1.25
N GLU A 17 8.09 18.46 -0.86
CA GLU A 17 6.67 18.24 -1.13
C GLU A 17 5.82 18.37 0.14
N LYS A 18 4.59 18.80 -0.05
CA LYS A 18 3.59 18.76 1.01
C LYS A 18 3.33 17.30 1.45
N ARG A 19 3.17 17.08 2.74
CA ARG A 19 2.87 15.76 3.30
C ARG A 19 1.66 15.11 2.63
N ALA A 20 1.77 13.84 2.26
CA ALA A 20 0.66 13.07 1.66
C ALA A 20 -0.59 13.09 2.54
N ILE A 21 -0.43 13.06 3.85
CA ILE A 21 -1.54 13.16 4.81
C ILE A 21 -2.26 14.53 4.70
N GLY A 22 -1.56 15.58 4.33
CA GLY A 22 -2.15 16.90 4.07
C GLY A 22 -2.94 16.97 2.77
N TYR A 23 -2.60 16.14 1.77
CA TYR A 23 -3.31 16.08 0.49
C TYR A 23 -4.49 15.10 0.52
N PHE A 24 -4.29 13.91 1.09
CA PHE A 24 -5.18 12.78 0.92
C PHE A 24 -5.88 12.36 2.22
N GLY A 25 -5.55 13.02 3.36
CA GLY A 25 -5.98 12.58 4.68
C GLY A 25 -5.25 11.32 5.15
N GLU A 26 -5.57 10.85 6.34
CA GLU A 26 -4.89 9.72 6.99
C GLU A 26 -4.96 8.43 6.15
N ARG A 27 -6.17 8.04 5.74
CA ARG A 27 -6.38 6.83 4.94
C ARG A 27 -5.73 6.92 3.55
N GLY A 28 -5.83 8.10 2.92
CA GLY A 28 -5.22 8.33 1.61
C GLY A 28 -3.70 8.27 1.64
N ALA A 29 -3.06 8.76 2.71
CA ALA A 29 -1.63 8.64 2.91
C ALA A 29 -1.18 7.17 3.04
N LEU A 30 -1.96 6.34 3.74
CA LEU A 30 -1.69 4.90 3.85
C LEU A 30 -1.89 4.17 2.50
N ALA A 31 -2.91 4.56 1.72
CA ALA A 31 -3.13 4.02 0.37
C ALA A 31 -1.97 4.40 -0.57
N ALA A 32 -1.52 5.64 -0.57
CA ALA A 32 -0.37 6.11 -1.35
C ALA A 32 0.92 5.37 -0.94
N SER A 33 1.13 5.17 0.37
CA SER A 33 2.27 4.41 0.89
C SER A 33 2.19 2.93 0.51
N THR A 34 0.99 2.34 0.48
CA THR A 34 0.81 0.97 0.00
C THR A 34 1.26 0.84 -1.45
N LEU A 35 0.86 1.77 -2.31
CA LEU A 35 1.31 1.80 -3.70
C LEU A 35 2.84 1.90 -3.78
N MET A 36 3.43 2.84 -3.05
CA MET A 36 4.87 3.09 -3.02
C MET A 36 5.67 1.85 -2.58
N PHE A 37 5.22 1.13 -1.55
CA PHE A 37 5.91 -0.05 -1.00
C PHE A 37 5.69 -1.32 -1.82
N THR A 38 4.67 -1.37 -2.66
CA THR A 38 4.34 -2.56 -3.46
C THR A 38 4.77 -2.46 -4.92
N LEU A 39 5.02 -1.26 -5.44
CA LEU A 39 5.64 -1.07 -6.75
C LEU A 39 7.12 -1.54 -6.79
N ASP A 40 7.67 -1.61 -7.98
CA ASP A 40 9.11 -1.77 -8.22
C ASP A 40 9.90 -0.56 -7.72
N GLY A 41 11.22 -0.69 -7.64
CA GLY A 41 12.11 0.38 -7.18
C GLY A 41 12.33 0.36 -5.67
N VAL A 42 12.77 1.49 -5.12
CA VAL A 42 13.16 1.66 -3.72
C VAL A 42 12.20 2.64 -3.04
N PRO A 43 11.39 2.21 -2.08
CA PRO A 43 10.53 3.13 -1.33
C PRO A 43 11.33 3.97 -0.36
N LEU A 44 11.04 5.27 -0.32
CA LEU A 44 11.59 6.23 0.64
C LEU A 44 10.56 6.45 1.76
N LEU A 45 10.91 6.07 2.97
CA LEU A 45 10.17 6.47 4.17
C LEU A 45 10.79 7.79 4.68
N TYR A 46 10.10 8.89 4.43
CA TYR A 46 10.52 10.21 4.93
C TYR A 46 10.15 10.33 6.42
N ASN A 47 11.04 10.95 7.22
CA ASN A 47 10.86 11.04 8.67
C ASN A 47 9.54 11.71 9.04
N GLY A 48 8.82 11.13 10.01
CA GLY A 48 7.52 11.57 10.47
C GLY A 48 6.33 10.91 9.76
N MET A 49 6.53 10.24 8.61
CA MET A 49 5.46 9.46 7.97
C MET A 49 4.91 8.40 8.91
N GLU A 50 5.78 7.72 9.64
CA GLU A 50 5.43 6.67 10.62
C GLU A 50 4.71 7.20 11.86
N ALA A 51 4.77 8.50 12.09
CA ALA A 51 4.01 9.17 13.14
C ALA A 51 2.71 9.80 12.62
N GLY A 52 2.46 9.76 11.30
CA GLY A 52 1.36 10.48 10.68
C GLY A 52 1.52 11.99 10.84
N ASP A 53 2.77 12.50 10.77
CA ASP A 53 3.04 13.93 10.88
C ASP A 53 2.46 14.68 9.68
N ALA A 54 1.63 15.68 9.96
CA ALA A 54 0.95 16.54 8.99
C ALA A 54 1.58 17.93 8.90
N THR A 55 2.76 18.14 9.47
CA THR A 55 3.43 19.43 9.45
C THR A 55 3.66 19.88 8.02
N GLU A 56 3.15 21.05 7.67
CA GLU A 56 3.36 21.63 6.37
C GLU A 56 4.80 22.17 6.27
N SER A 57 5.54 21.63 5.30
CA SER A 57 6.78 22.23 4.86
C SER A 57 6.47 23.18 3.70
N GLY A 58 6.43 24.46 3.96
CA GLY A 58 6.45 25.47 2.89
C GLY A 58 7.90 25.71 2.40
N ALA A 59 8.08 26.53 1.35
CA ALA A 59 9.42 26.90 0.88
C ALA A 59 10.36 27.40 2.00
N PRO A 60 9.89 28.11 3.06
CA PRO A 60 10.70 28.43 4.22
C PRO A 60 11.13 27.21 5.04
N ALA A 61 10.36 26.14 5.05
CA ALA A 61 10.62 24.94 5.88
C ALA A 61 11.82 24.12 5.39
N LEU A 62 12.22 24.25 4.14
CA LEU A 62 13.46 23.67 3.61
C LEU A 62 14.71 24.16 4.38
N PHE A 63 14.65 25.36 4.91
CA PHE A 63 15.76 26.05 5.59
C PHE A 63 15.53 26.20 7.10
N GLU A 64 14.41 25.71 7.61
CA GLU A 64 14.04 25.76 9.01
C GLU A 64 14.23 24.41 9.69
N ARG A 65 14.63 24.42 10.96
CA ARG A 65 14.69 23.22 11.81
C ARG A 65 13.32 22.91 12.37
N LEU A 66 12.42 22.42 11.52
CA LEU A 66 11.09 22.01 11.98
C LEU A 66 11.19 20.66 12.69
N PRO A 67 10.70 20.56 13.94
CA PRO A 67 10.64 19.27 14.64
C PRO A 67 9.55 18.38 14.06
N VAL A 68 9.79 17.08 14.04
CA VAL A 68 8.72 16.08 13.86
C VAL A 68 7.94 15.99 15.16
N PHE A 69 6.63 16.11 15.08
CA PHE A 69 5.75 16.00 16.26
C PHE A 69 5.48 14.54 16.61
N TRP A 70 6.45 13.86 17.18
CA TRP A 70 6.37 12.43 17.53
C TRP A 70 5.17 12.04 18.39
N LYS A 71 4.64 12.95 19.21
CA LYS A 71 3.41 12.74 19.99
C LYS A 71 2.17 12.49 19.12
N THR A 72 2.23 12.82 17.83
CA THR A 72 1.17 12.49 16.88
C THR A 72 1.00 10.97 16.74
N SER A 73 2.07 10.19 16.90
CA SER A 73 2.02 8.73 16.87
C SER A 73 1.13 8.11 17.97
N GLU A 74 0.93 8.82 19.08
CA GLU A 74 0.02 8.39 20.16
C GLU A 74 -1.45 8.51 19.74
N ARG A 75 -1.74 9.46 18.86
CA ARG A 75 -3.09 9.70 18.31
C ARG A 75 -3.35 8.90 17.02
N ARG A 76 -2.29 8.45 16.37
CA ARG A 76 -2.33 7.75 15.08
C ARG A 76 -1.45 6.49 15.13
N PRO A 77 -1.70 5.57 16.08
CA PRO A 77 -0.87 4.37 16.26
C PRO A 77 -0.89 3.43 15.05
N GLU A 78 -1.95 3.55 14.22
CA GLU A 78 -2.10 2.78 12.98
C GLU A 78 -0.98 3.07 11.97
N PHE A 79 -0.41 4.29 11.92
CA PHE A 79 0.69 4.61 11.01
C PHE A 79 1.94 3.80 11.34
N LYS A 80 2.38 3.81 12.58
CA LYS A 80 3.55 3.02 13.00
C LYS A 80 3.33 1.52 12.77
N ARG A 81 2.12 1.03 13.06
CA ARG A 81 1.76 -0.37 12.84
C ARG A 81 1.79 -0.71 11.36
N PHE A 82 1.20 0.12 10.52
CA PHE A 82 1.20 -0.04 9.08
C PHE A 82 2.63 -0.11 8.53
N TYR A 83 3.50 0.87 8.83
CA TYR A 83 4.86 0.88 8.30
C TYR A 83 5.68 -0.31 8.77
N ASN A 84 5.54 -0.74 10.02
CA ASN A 84 6.18 -1.96 10.51
C ASN A 84 5.76 -3.18 9.69
N GLN A 85 4.47 -3.32 9.39
CA GLN A 85 3.95 -4.46 8.66
C GLN A 85 4.33 -4.42 7.17
N ILE A 86 4.18 -3.28 6.50
CA ILE A 86 4.47 -3.18 5.07
C ILE A 86 5.97 -3.32 4.77
N ILE A 87 6.85 -2.82 5.65
CA ILE A 87 8.30 -3.02 5.58
C ILE A 87 8.63 -4.50 5.79
N SER A 88 8.09 -5.12 6.83
CA SER A 88 8.28 -6.55 7.11
C SER A 88 7.82 -7.42 5.95
N MET A 89 6.68 -7.07 5.35
CA MET A 89 6.16 -7.74 4.16
C MET A 89 7.12 -7.63 2.97
N ARG A 90 7.66 -6.43 2.71
CA ARG A 90 8.62 -6.22 1.62
C ARG A 90 9.93 -6.99 1.86
N HIS A 91 10.35 -7.18 3.10
CA HIS A 91 11.48 -8.04 3.44
C HIS A 91 11.16 -9.53 3.28
N LYS A 92 9.98 -9.96 3.69
CA LYS A 92 9.52 -11.35 3.64
C LYS A 92 9.34 -11.85 2.19
N TYR A 93 8.68 -11.05 1.34
CA TYR A 93 8.33 -11.44 -0.03
C TYR A 93 9.33 -10.84 -1.01
N ASN A 94 10.20 -11.69 -1.59
CA ASN A 94 11.23 -11.26 -2.53
C ASN A 94 10.62 -10.64 -3.79
N VAL A 95 9.47 -11.13 -4.22
CA VAL A 95 8.71 -10.65 -5.37
C VAL A 95 8.41 -9.13 -5.30
N LEU A 96 8.24 -8.57 -4.10
CA LEU A 96 8.05 -7.12 -3.93
C LEU A 96 9.33 -6.32 -4.20
N ARG A 97 10.51 -6.94 -4.12
CA ARG A 97 11.81 -6.28 -4.34
C ARG A 97 12.32 -6.48 -5.76
N GLN A 98 12.16 -7.70 -6.31
CA GLN A 98 12.79 -8.12 -7.55
C GLN A 98 11.80 -8.58 -8.63
N GLY A 99 10.53 -8.82 -8.28
CA GLY A 99 9.52 -9.25 -9.22
C GLY A 99 9.16 -8.16 -10.24
N SER A 100 8.67 -8.59 -11.39
CA SER A 100 8.07 -7.70 -12.38
C SER A 100 6.78 -7.07 -11.86
N VAL A 101 6.37 -5.97 -12.47
CA VAL A 101 5.05 -5.36 -12.30
C VAL A 101 4.24 -5.63 -13.55
N GLU A 102 3.07 -6.21 -13.40
CA GLU A 102 2.10 -6.43 -14.46
C GLU A 102 0.80 -5.74 -14.07
N TRP A 103 0.44 -4.67 -14.80
CA TRP A 103 -0.82 -3.98 -14.60
C TRP A 103 -1.96 -4.86 -15.08
N ILE A 104 -3.00 -4.99 -14.29
CA ILE A 104 -4.16 -5.81 -14.59
C ILE A 104 -5.44 -4.98 -14.58
N SER A 105 -6.38 -5.33 -15.45
CA SER A 105 -7.65 -4.65 -15.55
C SER A 105 -8.53 -4.92 -14.33
N ASN A 106 -9.38 -3.96 -14.04
CA ASN A 106 -10.41 -4.05 -13.01
C ASN A 106 -11.70 -3.37 -13.49
N SER A 107 -12.77 -3.54 -12.75
CA SER A 107 -14.08 -3.00 -13.12
C SER A 107 -14.24 -1.50 -12.91
N ASP A 108 -13.18 -0.77 -12.48
CA ASP A 108 -13.23 0.68 -12.24
C ASP A 108 -11.80 1.28 -12.28
N GLU A 109 -11.20 1.32 -13.47
CA GLU A 109 -9.81 1.76 -13.67
C GLU A 109 -9.59 3.27 -13.38
N ASP A 110 -10.64 4.06 -13.28
CA ASP A 110 -10.54 5.48 -12.94
C ASP A 110 -10.19 5.71 -11.46
N ARG A 111 -10.52 4.75 -10.58
CA ARG A 111 -10.38 4.90 -9.12
C ARG A 111 -9.51 3.83 -8.48
N ILE A 112 -9.43 2.66 -9.12
CA ILE A 112 -8.76 1.48 -8.57
C ILE A 112 -7.48 1.23 -9.35
N VAL A 113 -6.39 1.18 -8.62
CA VAL A 113 -5.10 0.71 -9.13
C VAL A 113 -4.96 -0.77 -8.80
N SER A 114 -4.73 -1.60 -9.82
CA SER A 114 -4.53 -3.03 -9.66
C SER A 114 -3.36 -3.54 -10.50
N PHE A 115 -2.53 -4.37 -9.89
CA PHE A 115 -1.39 -5.00 -10.53
C PHE A 115 -0.96 -6.27 -9.81
N VAL A 116 -0.19 -7.09 -10.49
CA VAL A 116 0.46 -8.27 -9.93
C VAL A 116 1.97 -8.05 -9.91
N ARG A 117 2.60 -8.38 -8.79
CA ARG A 117 4.04 -8.59 -8.69
C ARG A 117 4.32 -10.06 -8.90
N ARG A 118 5.29 -10.42 -9.77
CA ARG A 118 5.59 -11.81 -10.12
C ARG A 118 7.10 -12.04 -10.24
N ASP A 119 7.62 -13.17 -9.71
CA ASP A 119 9.03 -13.54 -9.82
C ASP A 119 9.26 -15.00 -10.30
N GLY A 120 8.24 -15.70 -10.72
CA GLY A 120 8.31 -17.11 -11.18
C GLY A 120 8.09 -18.15 -10.07
N TYR A 121 8.09 -17.75 -8.80
CA TYR A 121 7.82 -18.62 -7.65
C TYR A 121 6.55 -18.24 -6.91
N GLU A 122 6.27 -16.96 -6.88
CA GLU A 122 5.14 -16.39 -6.15
C GLU A 122 4.57 -15.18 -6.88
N GLU A 123 3.33 -14.85 -6.53
CA GLU A 123 2.64 -13.66 -6.98
C GLU A 123 2.03 -12.91 -5.80
N ILE A 124 2.09 -11.59 -5.89
CA ILE A 124 1.31 -10.71 -5.02
C ILE A 124 0.41 -9.84 -5.88
N LEU A 125 -0.89 -10.05 -5.73
CA LEU A 125 -1.93 -9.21 -6.28
C LEU A 125 -2.13 -8.02 -5.35
N VAL A 126 -2.13 -6.83 -5.91
CA VAL A 126 -2.35 -5.56 -5.20
C VAL A 126 -3.57 -4.88 -5.81
N ALA A 127 -4.51 -4.46 -4.97
CA ALA A 127 -5.65 -3.63 -5.35
C ALA A 127 -5.78 -2.47 -4.37
N ILE A 128 -5.78 -1.23 -4.89
CA ILE A 128 -5.78 0.00 -4.09
C ILE A 128 -6.85 0.94 -4.62
N ASN A 129 -7.71 1.39 -3.74
CA ASN A 129 -8.69 2.43 -4.03
C ASN A 129 -8.09 3.81 -3.75
N LEU A 130 -7.82 4.58 -4.79
CA LEU A 130 -7.30 5.94 -4.69
C LEU A 130 -8.41 6.99 -4.70
N SER A 131 -9.57 6.66 -4.12
CA SER A 131 -10.71 7.56 -4.03
C SER A 131 -11.37 7.54 -2.65
N ASN A 132 -12.15 8.58 -2.37
CA ASN A 132 -12.94 8.70 -1.14
C ASN A 132 -14.29 7.98 -1.18
N ARG A 133 -14.50 7.07 -2.14
CA ARG A 133 -15.72 6.26 -2.29
C ARG A 133 -15.36 4.79 -2.16
N SER A 134 -16.22 4.00 -1.53
CA SER A 134 -16.05 2.56 -1.49
C SER A 134 -16.15 1.95 -2.89
N PHE A 135 -15.47 0.83 -3.10
CA PHE A 135 -15.48 0.04 -4.31
C PHE A 135 -15.92 -1.39 -4.02
N ARG A 136 -16.70 -1.94 -4.92
CA ARG A 136 -17.02 -3.36 -4.96
C ARG A 136 -17.05 -3.80 -6.42
N GLY A 137 -16.13 -4.66 -6.80
CA GLY A 137 -15.96 -5.07 -8.19
C GLY A 137 -14.99 -6.23 -8.34
N THR A 138 -14.44 -6.38 -9.54
CA THR A 138 -13.53 -7.48 -9.89
C THR A 138 -12.17 -6.95 -10.33
N VAL A 139 -11.14 -7.78 -10.18
CA VAL A 139 -9.79 -7.57 -10.73
C VAL A 139 -9.37 -8.80 -11.52
N GLU A 140 -8.65 -8.63 -12.63
CA GLU A 140 -8.22 -9.72 -13.53
C GLU A 140 -6.89 -10.30 -13.06
N ALA A 141 -6.96 -11.25 -12.13
CA ALA A 141 -5.75 -11.83 -11.52
C ALA A 141 -5.18 -13.05 -12.23
N GLY A 142 -5.74 -13.46 -13.36
CA GLY A 142 -5.35 -14.69 -14.06
C GLY A 142 -5.70 -15.98 -13.31
N ALA A 143 -5.76 -17.10 -14.03
CA ALA A 143 -6.01 -18.42 -13.45
C ALA A 143 -4.80 -18.92 -12.63
N GLY A 144 -5.04 -19.72 -11.60
CA GLY A 144 -3.97 -20.30 -10.77
C GLY A 144 -4.47 -20.82 -9.43
N SER A 145 -3.54 -21.10 -8.52
CA SER A 145 -3.85 -21.47 -7.14
C SER A 145 -4.58 -20.36 -6.38
N GLU A 146 -5.18 -20.70 -5.26
CA GLU A 146 -5.89 -19.73 -4.42
C GLU A 146 -4.93 -18.65 -3.88
N PHE A 147 -5.42 -17.42 -3.85
CA PHE A 147 -4.76 -16.32 -3.15
C PHE A 147 -5.09 -16.34 -1.66
N SER A 148 -4.09 -16.08 -0.84
CA SER A 148 -4.26 -15.82 0.60
C SER A 148 -4.10 -14.32 0.85
N GLU A 149 -4.98 -13.74 1.63
CA GLU A 149 -4.88 -12.32 1.96
C GLU A 149 -3.71 -12.08 2.92
N ILE A 150 -2.90 -11.06 2.59
CA ILE A 150 -1.73 -10.62 3.37
C ILE A 150 -1.78 -9.12 3.69
N THR A 151 -2.93 -8.50 3.53
CA THR A 151 -3.12 -7.06 3.80
C THR A 151 -2.67 -6.69 5.20
N PRO A 152 -1.88 -5.61 5.40
CA PRO A 152 -1.54 -5.12 6.73
C PRO A 152 -2.77 -4.86 7.59
N ASP A 153 -2.82 -5.44 8.78
CA ASP A 153 -3.90 -5.21 9.75
C ASP A 153 -3.57 -3.99 10.60
N ILE A 154 -4.03 -2.83 10.15
CA ILE A 154 -3.74 -1.55 10.78
C ILE A 154 -4.70 -1.20 11.93
N TYR A 155 -5.80 -1.93 12.06
CA TYR A 155 -6.85 -1.68 13.05
C TYR A 155 -7.03 -2.80 14.08
N ALA A 156 -6.06 -3.69 14.23
CA ALA A 156 -6.16 -4.90 15.07
C ALA A 156 -6.61 -4.65 16.52
N ASP A 157 -6.37 -3.44 17.07
CA ASP A 157 -6.73 -3.11 18.44
C ASP A 157 -8.07 -2.36 18.57
N SER A 158 -8.73 -2.00 17.47
CA SER A 158 -9.88 -1.11 17.50
C SER A 158 -11.23 -1.78 17.32
N PHE A 159 -11.28 -3.00 16.77
CA PHE A 159 -12.52 -3.77 16.62
C PHE A 159 -12.21 -5.28 16.62
N GLU A 160 -12.98 -6.05 17.37
CA GLU A 160 -13.08 -7.49 17.23
C GLU A 160 -13.59 -7.82 15.82
N LYS A 161 -12.67 -7.93 14.84
CA LYS A 161 -13.00 -8.59 13.58
C LYS A 161 -13.30 -10.04 13.91
N THR A 162 -14.50 -10.49 13.64
CA THR A 162 -14.86 -11.90 13.73
C THR A 162 -13.92 -12.73 12.83
N ASP A 163 -13.57 -13.94 13.24
CA ASP A 163 -12.70 -14.83 12.44
C ASP A 163 -13.17 -15.08 11.00
N GLN A 164 -14.46 -14.83 10.72
CA GLN A 164 -15.02 -14.85 9.37
C GLN A 164 -14.58 -13.67 8.48
N GLU A 165 -14.32 -12.51 9.05
CA GLU A 165 -13.84 -11.34 8.31
C GLU A 165 -12.32 -11.40 8.05
N ARG A 166 -11.57 -12.17 8.86
CA ARG A 166 -10.14 -12.42 8.65
C ARG A 166 -9.87 -13.41 7.52
N LYS A 167 -10.79 -14.33 7.26
CA LYS A 167 -10.78 -15.23 6.10
C LYS A 167 -11.53 -14.55 4.96
N GLY A 168 -10.93 -13.55 4.34
CA GLY A 168 -11.41 -13.08 3.05
C GLY A 168 -11.51 -14.27 2.11
N SER A 169 -12.73 -14.73 1.86
CA SER A 169 -12.99 -15.83 0.94
C SER A 169 -12.52 -15.44 -0.45
N VAL A 170 -11.32 -15.86 -0.81
CA VAL A 170 -10.87 -15.81 -2.19
C VAL A 170 -11.58 -16.97 -2.89
N THR A 171 -12.68 -16.66 -3.54
CA THR A 171 -13.35 -17.61 -4.41
C THR A 171 -12.39 -18.05 -5.52
N LYS A 172 -12.43 -19.33 -5.90
CA LYS A 172 -11.64 -19.98 -6.98
C LYS A 172 -11.92 -19.40 -8.38
N SER A 173 -12.24 -18.14 -8.47
CA SER A 173 -12.55 -17.43 -9.71
C SER A 173 -11.30 -16.80 -10.28
N ALA A 174 -11.14 -16.84 -11.58
CA ALA A 174 -10.11 -16.09 -12.31
C ALA A 174 -10.23 -14.56 -12.10
N LEU A 175 -11.33 -14.10 -11.59
CA LEU A 175 -11.66 -12.70 -11.30
C LEU A 175 -12.12 -12.60 -9.85
N PRO A 176 -11.21 -12.48 -8.88
CA PRO A 176 -11.63 -12.32 -7.50
C PRO A 176 -12.45 -11.05 -7.33
N ALA A 177 -13.63 -11.19 -6.70
CA ALA A 177 -14.40 -10.04 -6.27
C ALA A 177 -13.65 -9.35 -5.13
N VAL A 178 -13.40 -8.07 -5.28
CA VAL A 178 -12.70 -7.25 -4.31
C VAL A 178 -13.62 -6.16 -3.79
N SER A 179 -13.67 -6.01 -2.48
CA SER A 179 -14.34 -4.91 -1.80
C SER A 179 -13.30 -4.06 -1.09
N LEU A 180 -13.28 -2.76 -1.40
CA LEU A 180 -12.37 -1.80 -0.82
C LEU A 180 -13.17 -0.63 -0.24
N ASP A 181 -12.86 -0.25 0.98
CA ASP A 181 -13.36 1.01 1.53
C ASP A 181 -12.79 2.22 0.78
N ALA A 182 -13.29 3.41 1.07
CA ALA A 182 -12.64 4.66 0.66
C ALA A 182 -11.18 4.65 1.10
N TRP A 183 -10.26 4.87 0.16
CA TRP A 183 -8.80 4.78 0.38
C TRP A 183 -8.33 3.41 0.90
N GLY A 184 -9.14 2.37 0.71
CA GLY A 184 -8.83 1.01 1.12
C GLY A 184 -7.86 0.33 0.16
N PHE A 185 -7.16 -0.67 0.66
CA PHE A 185 -6.27 -1.50 -0.13
C PHE A 185 -6.31 -2.95 0.35
N ARG A 186 -6.04 -3.89 -0.55
CA ARG A 186 -5.92 -5.31 -0.25
C ARG A 186 -4.76 -5.92 -1.03
N LEU A 187 -4.03 -6.79 -0.35
CA LEU A 187 -2.90 -7.53 -0.88
C LEU A 187 -3.14 -9.01 -0.71
N PHE A 188 -2.88 -9.78 -1.77
CA PHE A 188 -3.08 -11.21 -1.78
C PHE A 188 -1.83 -11.89 -2.33
N HIS A 189 -1.43 -12.97 -1.69
CA HIS A 189 -0.28 -13.78 -2.07
C HIS A 189 -0.71 -15.16 -2.54
N ARG A 190 -0.04 -15.69 -3.57
CA ARG A 190 -0.10 -17.11 -3.93
C ARG A 190 1.28 -17.63 -4.34
N SER A 191 1.51 -18.91 -4.08
CA SER A 191 2.64 -19.66 -4.63
C SER A 191 2.30 -20.16 -6.03
N LEU A 192 3.28 -20.17 -6.92
CA LEU A 192 3.18 -20.69 -8.29
C LEU A 192 3.69 -22.13 -8.42
N ARG A 193 4.09 -22.76 -7.30
CA ARG A 193 4.57 -24.15 -7.25
C ARG A 193 3.52 -25.08 -6.70
#